data_ff888bb95415acc037733cbde8a74063
#
_entry.id   ff888bb95415acc037733cbde8a74063
#
_cell.length_a   1.000
_cell.length_b   1.000
_cell.length_c   1.000
_cell.angle_alpha   90.00
_cell.angle_beta   90.00
_cell.angle_gamma   90.00
#
_symmetry.space_group_name_H-M   'P 1'
#
loop_
_entity.id
_entity.type
_entity.pdbx_description
1 polymer ?
#
loop_
_entity_poly.entity_id
_entity_poly.type
_entity_poly.pdbx_seq_one_letter_code
_entity_poly.pdbx_strand_id
1 'polypeptide(L)'
;SHSVFWSAVERFSTQGIQFVLGMIIARFLLPSDYGMIAMLSIFMAIAQTVIDGGFINALIQKKECSQQDYSTVFFFNIFMSIGLYGILYLCAPWIANFYNEKLLTQVMRIIGLTLIINSLGIVQQAKLTIELNFKQQAIASFIAVVISGIIGVILAYQDFGVWTLVIQSLTSNLLRVVLLWIFAHWKPIPHFSKNSFTTMFSFGSRLLLSSLLHTTYTNLYSLVIGRRFAPVELGLYNRATTIAQFPSNNLAAVIV
;
A
#
# COMPACT_ATOMS: atom_id res chain seq x y z
N SER A 1 -24.77 9.20 -8.69
CA SER A 1 -23.93 10.02 -9.59
C SER A 1 -22.89 10.88 -8.85
N HIS A 2 -23.24 11.47 -7.69
CA HIS A 2 -22.33 12.35 -6.93
C HIS A 2 -21.11 11.60 -6.34
N SER A 3 -21.29 10.38 -5.87
CA SER A 3 -20.22 9.53 -5.31
C SER A 3 -19.22 9.09 -6.38
N VAL A 4 -19.68 8.74 -7.57
CA VAL A 4 -18.81 8.36 -8.71
C VAL A 4 -17.97 9.53 -9.17
N PHE A 5 -18.56 10.74 -9.22
CA PHE A 5 -17.81 11.94 -9.56
C PHE A 5 -16.67 12.22 -8.57
N TRP A 6 -16.93 12.15 -7.27
CA TRP A 6 -15.88 12.34 -6.24
C TRP A 6 -14.82 11.26 -6.27
N SER A 7 -15.19 10.02 -6.53
CA SER A 7 -14.23 8.91 -6.70
C SER A 7 -13.32 9.12 -7.91
N ALA A 8 -13.89 9.62 -9.03
CA ALA A 8 -13.11 9.95 -10.22
C ALA A 8 -12.17 11.15 -9.95
N VAL A 9 -12.68 12.22 -9.35
CA VAL A 9 -11.88 13.41 -8.98
C VAL A 9 -10.73 13.03 -8.05
N GLU A 10 -11.00 12.18 -7.05
CA GLU A 10 -9.95 11.65 -6.16
C GLU A 10 -8.83 10.98 -6.93
N ARG A 11 -9.19 10.01 -7.76
CA ARG A 11 -8.21 9.19 -8.50
C ARG A 11 -7.39 10.04 -9.46
N PHE A 12 -8.05 10.87 -10.27
CA PHE A 12 -7.34 11.70 -11.24
C PHE A 12 -6.46 12.77 -10.56
N SER A 13 -6.95 13.40 -9.50
CA SER A 13 -6.18 14.42 -8.78
C SER A 13 -4.99 13.81 -8.04
N THR A 14 -5.19 12.74 -7.27
CA THR A 14 -4.11 12.09 -6.53
C THR A 14 -3.09 11.46 -7.46
N GLN A 15 -3.50 10.77 -8.49
CA GLN A 15 -2.58 10.14 -9.44
C GLN A 15 -1.88 11.17 -10.34
N GLY A 16 -2.57 12.23 -10.75
CA GLY A 16 -1.96 13.33 -11.51
C GLY A 16 -0.85 14.02 -10.70
N ILE A 17 -1.13 14.33 -9.43
CA ILE A 17 -0.13 14.93 -8.53
C ILE A 17 1.02 13.95 -8.26
N GLN A 18 0.74 12.68 -7.98
CA GLN A 18 1.78 11.67 -7.82
C GLN A 18 2.66 11.54 -9.06
N PHE A 19 2.08 11.62 -10.25
CA PHE A 19 2.82 11.57 -11.50
C PHE A 19 3.74 12.79 -11.65
N VAL A 20 3.24 14.00 -11.42
CA VAL A 20 4.04 15.24 -11.49
C VAL A 20 5.14 15.23 -10.45
N LEU A 21 4.83 14.94 -9.19
CA LEU A 21 5.82 14.85 -8.11
C LEU A 21 6.85 13.73 -8.39
N GLY A 22 6.38 12.60 -8.91
CA GLY A 22 7.25 11.50 -9.32
C GLY A 22 8.20 11.87 -10.45
N MET A 23 7.78 12.70 -11.42
CA MET A 23 8.67 13.23 -12.47
C MET A 23 9.71 14.20 -11.90
N ILE A 24 9.30 15.06 -10.96
CA ILE A 24 10.25 16.00 -10.32
C ILE A 24 11.30 15.22 -9.54
N ILE A 25 10.88 14.29 -8.69
CA ILE A 25 11.78 13.46 -7.89
C ILE A 25 12.71 12.63 -8.80
N ALA A 26 12.20 12.11 -9.92
CA ALA A 26 12.99 11.31 -10.86
C ALA A 26 14.14 12.08 -11.55
N ARG A 27 14.12 13.41 -11.51
CA ARG A 27 15.26 14.22 -12.01
C ARG A 27 16.46 14.23 -11.06
N PHE A 28 16.22 13.96 -9.78
CA PHE A 28 17.25 13.99 -8.74
C PHE A 28 17.72 12.59 -8.33
N LEU A 29 16.87 11.57 -8.44
CA LEU A 29 17.18 10.22 -8.05
C LEU A 29 17.76 9.40 -9.21
N LEU A 30 18.64 8.46 -8.85
CA LEU A 30 19.18 7.49 -9.81
C LEU A 30 18.14 6.39 -10.12
N PRO A 31 18.16 5.82 -11.34
CA PRO A 31 17.32 4.66 -11.66
C PRO A 31 17.51 3.48 -10.72
N SER A 32 18.72 3.30 -10.16
CA SER A 32 19.04 2.28 -9.16
C SER A 32 18.23 2.42 -7.88
N ASP A 33 17.91 3.67 -7.44
CA ASP A 33 17.10 3.89 -6.24
C ASP A 33 15.67 3.34 -6.40
N TYR A 34 15.09 3.56 -7.59
CA TYR A 34 13.80 2.99 -7.95
C TYR A 34 13.86 1.47 -8.10
N GLY A 35 14.98 0.97 -8.62
CA GLY A 35 15.25 -0.46 -8.75
C GLY A 35 15.26 -1.17 -7.39
N MET A 36 15.91 -0.57 -6.39
CA MET A 36 15.93 -1.12 -5.02
C MET A 36 14.51 -1.21 -4.42
N ILE A 37 13.68 -0.19 -4.59
CA ILE A 37 12.28 -0.25 -4.13
C ILE A 37 11.49 -1.30 -4.90
N ALA A 38 11.71 -1.41 -6.23
CA ALA A 38 11.05 -2.40 -7.06
C ALA A 38 11.44 -3.86 -6.70
N MET A 39 12.70 -4.11 -6.28
CA MET A 39 13.12 -5.41 -5.76
C MET A 39 12.34 -5.84 -4.52
N LEU A 40 11.96 -4.90 -3.67
CA LEU A 40 11.19 -5.16 -2.45
C LEU A 40 9.68 -5.25 -2.69
N SER A 41 9.20 -4.73 -3.81
CA SER A 41 7.76 -4.58 -4.09
C SER A 41 6.98 -5.88 -4.01
N ILE A 42 7.52 -6.99 -4.50
CA ILE A 42 6.84 -8.29 -4.46
C ILE A 42 6.63 -8.80 -3.02
N PHE A 43 7.65 -8.67 -2.17
CA PHE A 43 7.57 -9.12 -0.77
C PHE A 43 6.56 -8.27 0.00
N MET A 44 6.58 -6.95 -0.22
CA MET A 44 5.64 -6.01 0.37
C MET A 44 4.22 -6.25 -0.14
N ALA A 45 4.03 -6.47 -1.43
CA ALA A 45 2.73 -6.73 -2.04
C ALA A 45 2.11 -8.04 -1.54
N ILE A 46 2.90 -9.12 -1.44
CA ILE A 46 2.43 -10.40 -0.88
C ILE A 46 2.04 -10.22 0.59
N ALA A 47 2.89 -9.58 1.40
CA ALA A 47 2.59 -9.34 2.81
C ALA A 47 1.32 -8.50 2.99
N GLN A 48 1.18 -7.42 2.22
CA GLN A 48 -0.03 -6.59 2.24
C GLN A 48 -1.28 -7.38 1.84
N THR A 49 -1.20 -8.21 0.79
CA THR A 49 -2.30 -9.07 0.34
C THR A 49 -2.73 -10.05 1.45
N VAL A 50 -1.78 -10.61 2.19
CA VAL A 50 -2.07 -11.50 3.33
C VAL A 50 -2.72 -10.73 4.49
N ILE A 51 -2.24 -9.53 4.81
CA ILE A 51 -2.82 -8.67 5.85
C ILE A 51 -4.26 -8.31 5.48
N ASP A 52 -4.50 -7.87 4.25
CA ASP A 52 -5.83 -7.52 3.76
C ASP A 52 -6.79 -8.72 3.81
N GLY A 53 -6.28 -9.93 3.56
CA GLY A 53 -6.94 -11.22 3.79
C GLY A 53 -8.36 -11.35 3.23
N GLY A 54 -8.80 -10.41 2.36
CA GLY A 54 -10.16 -10.31 1.89
C GLY A 54 -11.15 -9.78 2.94
N PHE A 55 -10.70 -9.40 4.14
CA PHE A 55 -11.56 -8.91 5.21
C PHE A 55 -12.25 -7.59 4.90
N ILE A 56 -11.57 -6.69 4.15
CA ILE A 56 -12.20 -5.45 3.67
C ILE A 56 -13.44 -5.79 2.84
N ASN A 57 -13.28 -6.70 1.87
CA ASN A 57 -14.38 -7.11 1.00
C ASN A 57 -15.48 -7.85 1.78
N ALA A 58 -15.09 -8.66 2.77
CA ALA A 58 -16.05 -9.34 3.65
C ALA A 58 -16.87 -8.34 4.48
N LEU A 59 -16.24 -7.28 5.00
CA LEU A 59 -16.94 -6.19 5.68
C LEU A 59 -17.89 -5.45 4.74
N ILE A 60 -17.43 -5.09 3.54
CA ILE A 60 -18.24 -4.33 2.57
C ILE A 60 -19.45 -5.14 2.09
N GLN A 61 -19.31 -6.46 1.94
CA GLN A 61 -20.41 -7.33 1.49
C GLN A 61 -21.41 -7.68 2.61
N LYS A 62 -21.01 -7.57 3.87
CA LYS A 62 -21.90 -7.85 5.00
C LYS A 62 -22.93 -6.72 5.11
N LYS A 63 -24.24 -7.04 4.96
CA LYS A 63 -25.34 -6.06 4.97
C LYS A 63 -25.38 -5.19 6.23
N GLU A 64 -25.06 -5.78 7.40
CA GLU A 64 -25.02 -5.08 8.69
C GLU A 64 -23.73 -5.47 9.43
N CYS A 65 -22.79 -4.55 9.51
CA CYS A 65 -21.58 -4.73 10.28
C CYS A 65 -21.77 -4.22 11.71
N SER A 66 -21.55 -5.11 12.67
CA SER A 66 -21.54 -4.73 14.09
C SER A 66 -20.22 -4.11 14.49
N GLN A 67 -20.21 -3.37 15.60
CA GLN A 67 -18.98 -2.83 16.18
C GLN A 67 -17.96 -3.94 16.53
N GLN A 68 -18.44 -5.13 16.88
CA GLN A 68 -17.60 -6.30 17.15
C GLN A 68 -16.92 -6.82 15.89
N ASP A 69 -17.60 -6.78 14.75
CA ASP A 69 -17.04 -7.18 13.45
C ASP A 69 -15.83 -6.30 13.08
N TYR A 70 -16.03 -4.98 13.14
CA TYR A 70 -14.96 -4.02 12.88
C TYR A 70 -13.76 -4.19 13.83
N SER A 71 -14.02 -4.36 15.14
CA SER A 71 -12.96 -4.53 16.12
C SER A 71 -12.22 -5.85 15.94
N THR A 72 -12.91 -6.93 15.59
CA THR A 72 -12.31 -8.25 15.33
C THR A 72 -11.35 -8.18 14.13
N VAL A 73 -11.78 -7.56 13.02
CA VAL A 73 -10.94 -7.37 11.83
C VAL A 73 -9.74 -6.47 12.14
N PHE A 74 -9.95 -5.39 12.90
CA PHE A 74 -8.89 -4.47 13.28
C PHE A 74 -7.76 -5.16 14.06
N PHE A 75 -8.10 -5.87 15.13
CA PHE A 75 -7.09 -6.57 15.94
C PHE A 75 -6.42 -7.71 15.18
N PHE A 76 -7.16 -8.44 14.35
CA PHE A 76 -6.59 -9.48 13.51
C PHE A 76 -5.55 -8.90 12.53
N ASN A 77 -5.90 -7.82 11.83
CA ASN A 77 -4.99 -7.19 10.85
C ASN A 77 -3.73 -6.63 11.51
N ILE A 78 -3.84 -6.03 12.70
CA ILE A 78 -2.68 -5.59 13.47
C ILE A 78 -1.78 -6.78 13.83
N PHE A 79 -2.36 -7.85 14.36
CA PHE A 79 -1.60 -9.04 14.73
C PHE A 79 -0.88 -9.65 13.52
N MET A 80 -1.58 -9.78 12.39
CA MET A 80 -1.01 -10.28 11.14
C MET A 80 0.09 -9.36 10.61
N SER A 81 -0.10 -8.04 10.67
CA SER A 81 0.90 -7.09 10.18
C SER A 81 2.18 -7.10 11.01
N ILE A 82 2.08 -7.21 12.34
CA ILE A 82 3.24 -7.34 13.23
C ILE A 82 3.97 -8.66 12.96
N GLY A 83 3.23 -9.76 12.82
CA GLY A 83 3.82 -11.08 12.52
C GLY A 83 4.54 -11.10 11.17
N LEU A 84 3.90 -10.60 10.10
CA LEU A 84 4.50 -10.54 8.77
C LEU A 84 5.65 -9.55 8.70
N TYR A 85 5.55 -8.39 9.35
CA TYR A 85 6.67 -7.47 9.49
C TYR A 85 7.85 -8.14 10.19
N GLY A 86 7.62 -8.87 11.28
CA GLY A 86 8.66 -9.64 11.98
C GLY A 86 9.34 -10.67 11.08
N ILE A 87 8.56 -11.41 10.29
CA ILE A 87 9.10 -12.36 9.31
C ILE A 87 9.95 -11.63 8.26
N LEU A 88 9.45 -10.55 7.67
CA LEU A 88 10.19 -9.78 6.66
C LEU A 88 11.44 -9.12 7.25
N TYR A 89 11.37 -8.64 8.48
CA TYR A 89 12.51 -8.06 9.20
C TYR A 89 13.65 -9.08 9.38
N LEU A 90 13.31 -10.33 9.75
CA LEU A 90 14.26 -11.43 9.90
C LEU A 90 14.76 -11.94 8.55
N CYS A 91 13.90 -11.97 7.51
CA CYS A 91 14.26 -12.39 6.17
C CYS A 91 15.02 -11.33 5.37
N ALA A 92 15.05 -10.07 5.83
CA ALA A 92 15.68 -8.97 5.11
C ALA A 92 17.14 -9.22 4.69
N PRO A 93 18.02 -9.82 5.52
CA PRO A 93 19.39 -10.15 5.09
C PRO A 93 19.43 -11.21 3.98
N TRP A 94 18.52 -12.20 4.00
CA TRP A 94 18.45 -13.22 2.95
C TRP A 94 17.95 -12.64 1.63
N ILE A 95 16.97 -11.73 1.68
CA ILE A 95 16.47 -10.99 0.51
C ILE A 95 17.60 -10.13 -0.09
N ALA A 96 18.36 -9.42 0.76
CA ALA A 96 19.49 -8.62 0.34
C ALA A 96 20.59 -9.47 -0.33
N ASN A 97 20.91 -10.64 0.23
CA ASN A 97 21.84 -11.60 -0.36
C ASN A 97 21.33 -12.18 -1.68
N PHE A 98 20.00 -12.44 -1.79
CA PHE A 98 19.40 -12.93 -3.02
C PHE A 98 19.59 -11.95 -4.19
N TYR A 99 19.53 -10.66 -3.93
CA TYR A 99 19.71 -9.60 -4.94
C TYR A 99 21.15 -9.10 -5.03
N ASN A 100 22.07 -9.54 -4.14
CA ASN A 100 23.46 -9.04 -3.99
C ASN A 100 23.54 -7.54 -3.66
N GLU A 101 22.55 -7.00 -2.95
CA GLU A 101 22.42 -5.59 -2.59
C GLU A 101 22.29 -5.41 -1.08
N LYS A 102 23.38 -5.10 -0.38
CA LYS A 102 23.41 -5.01 1.10
C LYS A 102 22.46 -3.96 1.68
N LEU A 103 22.26 -2.86 0.96
CA LEU A 103 21.42 -1.75 1.40
C LEU A 103 19.96 -2.16 1.53
N LEU A 104 19.51 -3.17 0.76
CA LEU A 104 18.14 -3.69 0.82
C LEU A 104 17.74 -4.18 2.22
N THR A 105 18.70 -4.65 3.04
CA THR A 105 18.40 -5.07 4.42
C THR A 105 17.82 -3.92 5.24
N GLN A 106 18.45 -2.75 5.19
CA GLN A 106 17.99 -1.57 5.93
C GLN A 106 16.71 -1.00 5.33
N VAL A 107 16.68 -0.87 4.00
CA VAL A 107 15.51 -0.37 3.28
C VAL A 107 14.27 -1.23 3.57
N MET A 108 14.40 -2.57 3.52
CA MET A 108 13.31 -3.50 3.81
C MET A 108 12.78 -3.35 5.24
N ARG A 109 13.68 -3.22 6.21
CA ARG A 109 13.30 -3.06 7.62
C ARG A 109 12.52 -1.79 7.88
N ILE A 110 12.90 -0.71 7.23
CA ILE A 110 12.23 0.59 7.41
C ILE A 110 10.95 0.67 6.61
N ILE A 111 10.97 0.29 5.31
CA ILE A 111 9.76 0.36 4.47
C ILE A 111 8.69 -0.65 4.95
N GLY A 112 9.12 -1.78 5.54
CA GLY A 112 8.21 -2.77 6.12
C GLY A 112 7.29 -2.22 7.21
N LEU A 113 7.66 -1.13 7.88
CA LEU A 113 6.78 -0.43 8.85
C LEU A 113 5.48 0.06 8.21
N THR A 114 5.46 0.29 6.88
CA THR A 114 4.23 0.65 6.17
C THR A 114 3.14 -0.40 6.30
N LEU A 115 3.49 -1.69 6.46
CA LEU A 115 2.52 -2.78 6.69
C LEU A 115 1.74 -2.57 7.99
N ILE A 116 2.45 -2.21 9.07
CA ILE A 116 1.82 -1.93 10.36
C ILE A 116 0.99 -0.64 10.28
N ILE A 117 1.54 0.40 9.68
CA ILE A 117 0.82 1.68 9.51
C ILE A 117 -0.46 1.46 8.72
N ASN A 118 -0.40 0.74 7.58
CA ASN A 118 -1.57 0.48 6.74
C ASN A 118 -2.63 -0.34 7.47
N SER A 119 -2.23 -1.35 8.27
CA SER A 119 -3.19 -2.18 9.01
C SER A 119 -4.03 -1.37 9.99
N LEU A 120 -3.50 -0.28 10.54
CA LEU A 120 -4.24 0.63 11.40
C LEU A 120 -5.34 1.42 10.66
N GLY A 121 -5.25 1.56 9.33
CA GLY A 121 -6.21 2.31 8.51
C GLY A 121 -7.26 1.46 7.80
N ILE A 122 -7.11 0.13 7.78
CA ILE A 122 -7.95 -0.78 6.98
C ILE A 122 -9.44 -0.66 7.34
N VAL A 123 -9.76 -0.69 8.63
CA VAL A 123 -11.16 -0.64 9.11
C VAL A 123 -11.78 0.74 8.87
N GLN A 124 -11.04 1.81 9.09
CA GLN A 124 -11.48 3.19 8.84
C GLN A 124 -11.82 3.38 7.36
N GLN A 125 -10.96 2.86 6.48
CA GLN A 125 -11.21 2.90 5.04
C GLN A 125 -12.44 2.07 4.66
N ALA A 126 -12.58 0.85 5.18
CA ALA A 126 -13.74 -0.01 4.93
C ALA A 126 -15.05 0.67 5.38
N LYS A 127 -15.06 1.28 6.57
CA LYS A 127 -16.22 2.00 7.10
C LYS A 127 -16.62 3.17 6.22
N LEU A 128 -15.68 4.04 5.83
CA LEU A 128 -15.96 5.16 4.92
C LEU A 128 -16.46 4.68 3.56
N THR A 129 -16.00 3.51 3.09
CA THR A 129 -16.49 2.90 1.84
C THR A 129 -17.93 2.41 1.99
N ILE A 130 -18.27 1.75 3.10
CA ILE A 130 -19.63 1.28 3.41
C ILE A 130 -20.59 2.47 3.52
N GLU A 131 -20.15 3.56 4.14
CA GLU A 131 -20.91 4.81 4.28
C GLU A 131 -20.96 5.64 2.98
N LEU A 132 -20.34 5.14 1.88
CA LEU A 132 -20.21 5.84 0.58
C LEU A 132 -19.55 7.24 0.70
N ASN A 133 -18.73 7.43 1.72
CA ASN A 133 -18.08 8.71 1.99
C ASN A 133 -16.72 8.83 1.28
N PHE A 134 -16.76 8.73 -0.04
CA PHE A 134 -15.56 8.82 -0.88
C PHE A 134 -14.89 10.19 -0.84
N LYS A 135 -15.64 11.26 -0.55
CA LYS A 135 -15.08 12.61 -0.42
C LYS A 135 -14.02 12.69 0.68
N GLN A 136 -14.27 12.11 1.85
CA GLN A 136 -13.31 12.12 2.96
C GLN A 136 -12.07 11.27 2.65
N GLN A 137 -12.25 10.13 1.97
CA GLN A 137 -11.12 9.32 1.49
C GLN A 137 -10.28 10.09 0.47
N ALA A 138 -10.93 10.82 -0.45
CA ALA A 138 -10.27 11.68 -1.43
C ALA A 138 -9.40 12.74 -0.76
N ILE A 139 -9.96 13.48 0.19
CA ILE A 139 -9.26 14.55 0.93
C ILE A 139 -8.07 13.96 1.70
N ALA A 140 -8.25 12.82 2.38
CA ALA A 140 -7.17 12.16 3.11
C ALA A 140 -6.01 11.76 2.18
N SER A 141 -6.33 11.13 1.06
CA SER A 141 -5.32 10.71 0.06
C SER A 141 -4.62 11.91 -0.58
N PHE A 142 -5.38 12.95 -0.93
CA PHE A 142 -4.83 14.17 -1.54
C PHE A 142 -3.83 14.88 -0.61
N ILE A 143 -4.22 15.15 0.62
CA ILE A 143 -3.36 15.81 1.61
C ILE A 143 -2.10 14.97 1.87
N ALA A 144 -2.25 13.65 2.03
CA ALA A 144 -1.14 12.75 2.25
C ALA A 144 -0.13 12.77 1.09
N VAL A 145 -0.61 12.75 -0.16
CA VAL A 145 0.23 12.77 -1.36
C VAL A 145 0.93 14.11 -1.52
N VAL A 146 0.24 15.23 -1.32
CA VAL A 146 0.85 16.56 -1.46
C VAL A 146 1.96 16.76 -0.43
N ILE A 147 1.67 16.50 0.86
CA ILE A 147 2.65 16.71 1.93
C ILE A 147 3.84 15.75 1.78
N SER A 148 3.59 14.47 1.57
CA SER A 148 4.67 13.48 1.37
C SER A 148 5.48 13.75 0.11
N GLY A 149 4.84 14.26 -0.94
CA GLY A 149 5.51 14.64 -2.17
C GLY A 149 6.43 15.83 -2.00
N ILE A 150 6.01 16.86 -1.27
CA ILE A 150 6.86 18.03 -0.94
C ILE A 150 8.08 17.56 -0.14
N ILE A 151 7.87 16.71 0.89
CA ILE A 151 8.97 16.12 1.67
C ILE A 151 9.90 15.32 0.76
N GLY A 152 9.33 14.50 -0.16
CA GLY A 152 10.11 13.74 -1.12
C GLY A 152 10.95 14.62 -2.03
N VAL A 153 10.43 15.73 -2.54
CA VAL A 153 11.19 16.68 -3.38
C VAL A 153 12.34 17.31 -2.57
N ILE A 154 12.10 17.72 -1.32
CA ILE A 154 13.14 18.30 -0.46
C ILE A 154 14.27 17.29 -0.21
N LEU A 155 13.92 16.04 0.12
CA LEU A 155 14.91 14.98 0.37
C LEU A 155 15.66 14.58 -0.91
N ALA A 156 14.99 14.56 -2.05
CA ALA A 156 15.63 14.30 -3.34
C ALA A 156 16.64 15.38 -3.69
N TYR A 157 16.32 16.65 -3.41
CA TYR A 157 17.25 17.78 -3.63
C TYR A 157 18.47 17.72 -2.68
N GLN A 158 18.34 17.06 -1.53
CA GLN A 158 19.43 16.84 -0.56
C GLN A 158 20.22 15.55 -0.80
N ASP A 159 20.03 14.89 -1.95
CA ASP A 159 20.73 13.66 -2.36
C ASP A 159 20.57 12.46 -1.40
N PHE A 160 19.39 12.32 -0.76
CA PHE A 160 19.11 11.18 0.12
C PHE A 160 18.94 9.85 -0.62
N GLY A 161 18.99 9.83 -1.96
CA GLY A 161 18.90 8.60 -2.77
C GLY A 161 17.62 7.79 -2.45
N VAL A 162 17.77 6.47 -2.30
CA VAL A 162 16.65 5.56 -2.02
C VAL A 162 15.83 5.94 -0.77
N TRP A 163 16.47 6.57 0.22
CA TRP A 163 15.80 6.99 1.46
C TRP A 163 14.70 8.02 1.22
N THR A 164 14.84 8.82 0.16
CA THR A 164 13.78 9.74 -0.29
C THR A 164 12.46 9.00 -0.52
N LEU A 165 12.51 7.88 -1.26
CA LEU A 165 11.32 7.07 -1.58
C LEU A 165 10.76 6.37 -0.34
N VAL A 166 11.62 5.89 0.54
CA VAL A 166 11.24 5.24 1.80
C VAL A 166 10.50 6.21 2.71
N ILE A 167 11.09 7.38 2.98
CA ILE A 167 10.52 8.40 3.87
C ILE A 167 9.23 8.97 3.27
N GLN A 168 9.20 9.23 1.95
CA GLN A 168 8.00 9.66 1.24
C GLN A 168 6.87 8.66 1.41
N SER A 169 7.14 7.37 1.21
CA SER A 169 6.14 6.30 1.36
C SER A 169 5.62 6.21 2.80
N LEU A 170 6.51 6.20 3.80
CA LEU A 170 6.11 6.17 5.21
C LEU A 170 5.26 7.38 5.59
N THR A 171 5.69 8.57 5.21
CA THR A 171 4.96 9.81 5.50
C THR A 171 3.58 9.81 4.84
N SER A 172 3.49 9.39 3.58
CA SER A 172 2.22 9.29 2.85
C SER A 172 1.23 8.36 3.54
N ASN A 173 1.69 7.14 3.88
CA ASN A 173 0.84 6.15 4.55
C ASN A 173 0.43 6.61 5.95
N LEU A 174 1.36 7.18 6.72
CA LEU A 174 1.08 7.68 8.07
C LEU A 174 0.04 8.81 8.05
N LEU A 175 0.24 9.81 7.20
CA LEU A 175 -0.70 10.93 7.07
C LEU A 175 -2.08 10.45 6.62
N ARG A 176 -2.13 9.56 5.63
CA ARG A 176 -3.39 8.98 5.15
C ARG A 176 -4.12 8.27 6.29
N VAL A 177 -3.45 7.42 7.04
CA VAL A 177 -4.05 6.68 8.15
C VAL A 177 -4.53 7.62 9.25
N VAL A 178 -3.74 8.61 9.65
CA VAL A 178 -4.15 9.62 10.65
C VAL A 178 -5.42 10.36 10.21
N LEU A 179 -5.47 10.80 8.95
CA LEU A 179 -6.65 11.49 8.42
C LEU A 179 -7.87 10.57 8.33
N LEU A 180 -7.70 9.29 7.95
CA LEU A 180 -8.78 8.31 7.97
C LEU A 180 -9.34 8.10 9.39
N TRP A 181 -8.50 8.09 10.42
CA TRP A 181 -8.95 8.01 11.81
C TRP A 181 -9.76 9.24 12.23
N ILE A 182 -9.34 10.44 11.82
CA ILE A 182 -10.07 11.68 12.09
C ILE A 182 -11.45 11.66 11.40
N PHE A 183 -11.53 11.19 10.15
CA PHE A 183 -12.76 11.25 9.36
C PHE A 183 -13.73 10.11 9.67
N ALA A 184 -13.25 8.91 9.95
CA ALA A 184 -14.11 7.75 10.19
C ALA A 184 -14.81 7.79 11.55
N HIS A 185 -14.33 8.60 12.52
CA HIS A 185 -14.91 8.77 13.87
C HIS A 185 -15.21 7.43 14.56
N TRP A 186 -14.39 6.41 14.26
CA TRP A 186 -14.56 5.06 14.80
C TRP A 186 -13.41 4.70 15.74
N LYS A 187 -13.73 4.02 16.84
CA LYS A 187 -12.73 3.51 17.80
C LYS A 187 -12.95 2.01 18.02
N PRO A 188 -11.87 1.21 18.07
CA PRO A 188 -11.98 -0.21 18.37
C PRO A 188 -12.44 -0.43 19.81
N ILE A 189 -13.29 -1.44 20.02
CA ILE A 189 -13.62 -1.95 21.34
C ILE A 189 -12.68 -3.15 21.59
N PRO A 190 -12.11 -3.33 22.79
CA PRO A 190 -11.23 -4.45 23.11
C PRO A 190 -12.05 -5.75 23.24
N HIS A 191 -12.68 -6.15 22.16
CA HIS A 191 -13.50 -7.37 22.06
C HIS A 191 -13.20 -8.09 20.76
N PHE A 192 -12.80 -9.35 20.85
CA PHE A 192 -12.58 -10.24 19.71
C PHE A 192 -13.68 -11.29 19.66
N SER A 193 -14.47 -11.29 18.59
CA SER A 193 -15.53 -12.25 18.36
C SER A 193 -15.07 -13.38 17.44
N LYS A 194 -14.95 -14.59 18.00
CA LYS A 194 -14.57 -15.78 17.22
C LYS A 194 -15.58 -16.09 16.11
N ASN A 195 -16.86 -15.83 16.35
CA ASN A 195 -17.93 -16.06 15.36
C ASN A 195 -17.79 -15.09 14.17
N SER A 196 -17.60 -13.79 14.44
CA SER A 196 -17.34 -12.77 13.42
C SER A 196 -16.09 -13.13 12.61
N PHE A 197 -15.02 -13.53 13.30
CA PHE A 197 -13.77 -13.96 12.64
C PHE A 197 -14.02 -15.13 11.69
N THR A 198 -14.63 -16.22 12.15
CA THR A 198 -14.85 -17.43 11.34
C THR A 198 -15.70 -17.14 10.10
N THR A 199 -16.75 -16.35 10.26
CA THR A 199 -17.64 -15.97 9.15
C THR A 199 -16.89 -15.17 8.09
N MET A 200 -16.12 -14.16 8.50
CA MET A 200 -15.37 -13.31 7.58
C MET A 200 -14.17 -14.05 6.97
N PHE A 201 -13.48 -14.88 7.75
CA PHE A 201 -12.35 -15.67 7.28
C PHE A 201 -12.76 -16.69 6.21
N SER A 202 -13.92 -17.35 6.39
CA SER A 202 -14.45 -18.29 5.39
C SER A 202 -14.68 -17.64 4.02
N PHE A 203 -15.15 -16.40 4.01
CA PHE A 203 -15.31 -15.63 2.78
C PHE A 203 -13.97 -15.06 2.28
N GLY A 204 -13.21 -14.42 3.17
CA GLY A 204 -11.96 -13.73 2.85
C GLY A 204 -10.87 -14.68 2.35
N SER A 205 -10.77 -15.91 2.89
CA SER A 205 -9.72 -16.87 2.50
C SER A 205 -9.78 -17.28 1.03
N ARG A 206 -10.97 -17.35 0.43
CA ARG A 206 -11.13 -17.64 -1.00
C ARG A 206 -10.65 -16.49 -1.88
N LEU A 207 -10.96 -15.26 -1.47
CA LEU A 207 -10.47 -14.04 -2.14
C LEU A 207 -8.98 -13.88 -1.95
N LEU A 208 -8.45 -14.20 -0.76
CA LEU A 208 -7.02 -14.15 -0.44
C LEU A 208 -6.22 -15.02 -1.41
N LEU A 209 -6.63 -16.27 -1.65
CA LEU A 209 -5.91 -17.16 -2.56
C LEU A 209 -5.87 -16.61 -3.99
N SER A 210 -7.00 -16.12 -4.49
CA SER A 210 -7.07 -15.47 -5.81
C SER A 210 -6.18 -14.23 -5.88
N SER A 211 -6.23 -13.37 -4.85
CA SER A 211 -5.42 -12.15 -4.77
C SER A 211 -3.93 -12.44 -4.67
N LEU A 212 -3.52 -13.48 -3.93
CA LEU A 212 -2.12 -13.92 -3.84
C LEU A 212 -1.59 -14.40 -5.20
N LEU A 213 -2.37 -15.20 -5.92
CA LEU A 213 -2.00 -15.65 -7.26
C LEU A 213 -1.84 -14.46 -8.21
N HIS A 214 -2.80 -13.54 -8.20
CA HIS A 214 -2.73 -12.32 -9.00
C HIS A 214 -1.53 -11.44 -8.63
N THR A 215 -1.31 -11.19 -7.34
CA THR A 215 -0.19 -10.38 -6.84
C THR A 215 1.15 -11.01 -7.22
N THR A 216 1.29 -12.32 -7.07
CA THR A 216 2.50 -13.05 -7.44
C THR A 216 2.74 -12.94 -8.94
N TYR A 217 1.72 -13.18 -9.76
CA TYR A 217 1.81 -13.10 -11.22
C TYR A 217 2.23 -11.72 -11.71
N THR A 218 1.60 -10.67 -11.20
CA THR A 218 1.88 -9.28 -11.62
C THR A 218 3.28 -8.80 -11.22
N ASN A 219 3.84 -9.32 -10.12
CA ASN A 219 5.17 -8.94 -9.64
C ASN A 219 6.29 -9.90 -10.08
N LEU A 220 5.95 -11.00 -10.78
CA LEU A 220 6.94 -12.02 -11.17
C LEU A 220 8.06 -11.44 -12.04
N TYR A 221 7.71 -10.58 -12.99
CA TYR A 221 8.70 -9.94 -13.86
C TYR A 221 9.70 -9.11 -13.06
N SER A 222 9.24 -8.33 -12.09
CA SER A 222 10.11 -7.54 -11.22
C SER A 222 11.08 -8.41 -10.42
N LEU A 223 10.64 -9.58 -9.96
CA LEU A 223 11.49 -10.54 -9.24
C LEU A 223 12.58 -11.12 -10.15
N VAL A 224 12.22 -11.56 -11.35
CA VAL A 224 13.15 -12.18 -12.32
C VAL A 224 14.16 -11.15 -12.81
N ILE A 225 13.71 -9.96 -13.20
CA ILE A 225 14.58 -8.88 -13.68
C ILE A 225 15.52 -8.45 -12.56
N GLY A 226 15.03 -8.21 -11.35
CA GLY A 226 15.85 -7.82 -10.22
C GLY A 226 16.89 -8.87 -9.80
N ARG A 227 16.65 -10.16 -10.07
CA ARG A 227 17.62 -11.24 -9.80
C ARG A 227 18.70 -11.37 -10.88
N ARG A 228 18.34 -11.14 -12.15
CA ARG A 228 19.22 -11.38 -13.30
C ARG A 228 19.96 -10.15 -13.79
N PHE A 229 19.42 -8.98 -13.55
CA PHE A 229 19.94 -7.70 -14.04
C PHE A 229 20.27 -6.79 -12.87
N ALA A 230 20.97 -5.68 -13.12
CA ALA A 230 21.28 -4.69 -12.10
C ALA A 230 20.03 -3.88 -11.67
N PRO A 231 20.05 -3.23 -10.46
CA PRO A 231 18.95 -2.39 -9.99
C PRO A 231 18.53 -1.30 -10.99
N VAL A 232 19.47 -0.82 -11.82
CA VAL A 232 19.21 0.21 -12.82
C VAL A 232 18.18 -0.25 -13.86
N GLU A 233 18.36 -1.45 -14.43
CA GLU A 233 17.45 -2.00 -15.45
C GLU A 233 16.05 -2.23 -14.88
N LEU A 234 15.97 -2.74 -13.64
CA LEU A 234 14.68 -2.91 -12.96
C LEU A 234 14.02 -1.55 -12.68
N GLY A 235 14.79 -0.54 -12.30
CA GLY A 235 14.29 0.81 -12.09
C GLY A 235 13.72 1.43 -13.37
N LEU A 236 14.41 1.29 -14.49
CA LEU A 236 13.93 1.73 -15.81
C LEU A 236 12.68 0.97 -16.25
N TYR A 237 12.66 -0.37 -16.09
CA TYR A 237 11.50 -1.19 -16.39
C TYR A 237 10.29 -0.78 -15.58
N ASN A 238 10.45 -0.60 -14.26
CA ASN A 238 9.35 -0.22 -13.38
C ASN A 238 8.80 1.18 -13.72
N ARG A 239 9.66 2.12 -14.06
CA ARG A 239 9.26 3.45 -14.53
C ARG A 239 8.50 3.38 -15.85
N ALA A 240 9.01 2.63 -16.82
CA ALA A 240 8.35 2.45 -18.11
C ALA A 240 6.95 1.82 -17.95
N THR A 241 6.83 0.77 -17.14
CA THR A 241 5.54 0.12 -16.87
C THR A 241 4.56 1.02 -16.12
N THR A 242 5.04 1.81 -15.16
CA THR A 242 4.19 2.78 -14.43
C THR A 242 3.61 3.82 -15.39
N ILE A 243 4.42 4.36 -16.30
CA ILE A 243 3.97 5.33 -17.31
C ILE A 243 3.02 4.69 -18.31
N ALA A 244 3.35 3.49 -18.81
CA ALA A 244 2.52 2.76 -19.78
C ALA A 244 1.15 2.34 -19.22
N GLN A 245 1.09 1.96 -17.94
CA GLN A 245 -0.14 1.54 -17.28
C GLN A 245 -0.98 2.71 -16.74
N PHE A 246 -0.43 3.92 -16.70
CA PHE A 246 -1.14 5.08 -16.16
C PHE A 246 -2.50 5.33 -16.84
N PRO A 247 -2.63 5.35 -18.19
CA PRO A 247 -3.92 5.55 -18.84
C PRO A 247 -4.90 4.39 -18.61
N SER A 248 -4.42 3.14 -18.74
CA SER A 248 -5.28 1.94 -18.65
C SER A 248 -5.85 1.75 -17.24
N ASN A 249 -5.04 1.93 -16.21
CA ASN A 249 -5.46 1.80 -14.80
C ASN A 249 -6.50 2.87 -14.41
N ASN A 250 -6.38 4.07 -14.96
CA ASN A 250 -7.32 5.15 -14.69
C ASN A 250 -8.65 4.96 -15.40
N LEU A 251 -8.62 4.54 -16.67
CA LEU A 251 -9.83 4.29 -17.45
C LEU A 251 -10.62 3.09 -16.92
N ALA A 252 -9.93 1.97 -16.64
CA ALA A 252 -10.57 0.79 -16.10
C ALA A 252 -11.26 1.07 -14.75
N ALA A 253 -10.67 1.91 -13.92
CA ALA A 253 -11.19 2.21 -12.59
C ALA A 253 -12.42 3.16 -12.57
N VAL A 254 -12.72 3.83 -13.70
CA VAL A 254 -13.91 4.69 -13.84
C VAL A 254 -15.09 3.92 -14.43
N ILE A 255 -14.81 2.84 -15.19
CA ILE A 255 -15.83 2.05 -15.91
C ILE A 255 -16.38 0.91 -15.03
N VAL A 256 -15.62 0.43 -14.06
CA VAL A 256 -16.00 -0.63 -13.10
C VAL A 256 -16.51 -0.02 -11.80
#